data_e6b13954e916db0912eab078a87775f1
#
_entry.id   e6b13954e916db0912eab078a87775f1
#
_cell.length_a   1.000
_cell.length_b   1.000
_cell.length_c   1.000
_cell.angle_alpha   90.00
_cell.angle_beta   90.00
_cell.angle_gamma   90.00
#
_symmetry.space_group_name_H-M   'P 1'
#
loop_
_entity.id
_entity.type
_entity.pdbx_description
1 polymer ?
#
loop_
_entity_poly.entity_id
_entity_poly.type
_entity_poly.pdbx_seq_one_letter_code
_entity_poly.pdbx_strand_id
1 'polypeptide(L)'
;MSWFATNAISAFLLPPFNLILLGMLGVLLLRCKPGLGKAMVAAALALLYLLSIPLVADALLRTLEPAPRHNSLDKETRAIVVLGGGTYYNAPEYHGDTVGRFSLERVRYAAWLHQQTGKPILATGGDPADHGSAEAAQMKAVLEREFTVPVKWIETVARNTRENAYNSFAILQKEGIGRIALVTHAWHMPRAAREFEQAGFKISPAATGYTTRHRTDIFVLIPTAAALQRSSLFFHEIIGIGWYWLTS
;
A
#
# COMPACT_ATOMS: atom_id res chain seq x y z
N MET A 1 -8.96 3.30 17.21
CA MET A 1 -9.78 4.24 16.40
C MET A 1 -10.56 3.43 15.38
N SER A 2 -11.81 3.85 15.06
CA SER A 2 -12.58 3.18 14.01
C SER A 2 -11.90 3.38 12.64
N TRP A 3 -12.03 2.43 11.72
CA TRP A 3 -11.57 2.51 10.33
C TRP A 3 -12.04 3.82 9.65
N PHE A 4 -13.28 4.24 9.94
CA PHE A 4 -13.85 5.50 9.45
C PHE A 4 -13.06 6.73 9.90
N ALA A 5 -12.70 6.80 11.18
CA ALA A 5 -11.95 7.95 11.73
C ALA A 5 -10.54 8.04 11.09
N THR A 6 -9.88 6.90 10.92
CA THR A 6 -8.55 6.85 10.29
C THR A 6 -8.61 7.32 8.83
N ASN A 7 -9.60 6.86 8.06
CA ASN A 7 -9.77 7.28 6.67
C ASN A 7 -10.17 8.75 6.54
N ALA A 8 -11.03 9.26 7.42
CA ALA A 8 -11.40 10.67 7.44
C ALA A 8 -10.18 11.56 7.71
N ILE A 9 -9.39 11.25 8.76
CA ILE A 9 -8.15 12.00 9.06
C ILE A 9 -7.18 11.95 7.87
N SER A 10 -6.99 10.77 7.28
CA SER A 10 -6.14 10.62 6.09
C SER A 10 -6.64 11.46 4.92
N ALA A 11 -7.95 11.52 4.66
CA ALA A 11 -8.53 12.33 3.60
C ALA A 11 -8.22 13.83 3.77
N PHE A 12 -8.24 14.33 5.02
CA PHE A 12 -7.90 15.73 5.31
C PHE A 12 -6.41 16.04 5.19
N LEU A 13 -5.55 15.07 5.49
CA LEU A 13 -4.09 15.27 5.49
C LEU A 13 -3.45 15.03 4.14
N LEU A 14 -4.09 14.27 3.25
CA LEU A 14 -3.51 13.86 1.98
C LEU A 14 -3.89 14.79 0.81
N PRO A 15 -2.96 14.99 -0.18
CA PRO A 15 -3.32 15.61 -1.43
C PRO A 15 -4.37 14.78 -2.20
N PRO A 16 -5.31 15.43 -2.92
CA PRO A 16 -5.36 16.87 -3.20
C PRO A 16 -6.13 17.72 -2.16
N PHE A 17 -6.84 17.09 -1.23
CA PHE A 17 -7.83 17.81 -0.42
C PHE A 17 -7.21 18.87 0.51
N ASN A 18 -6.09 18.58 1.17
CA ASN A 18 -5.38 19.56 1.99
C ASN A 18 -4.93 20.79 1.20
N LEU A 19 -4.52 20.62 -0.07
CA LEU A 19 -4.11 21.73 -0.94
C LEU A 19 -5.31 22.58 -1.38
N ILE A 20 -6.45 21.93 -1.64
CA ILE A 20 -7.71 22.62 -1.94
C ILE A 20 -8.12 23.48 -0.73
N LEU A 21 -8.09 22.93 0.48
CA LEU A 21 -8.40 23.66 1.71
C LEU A 21 -7.46 24.85 1.93
N LEU A 22 -6.15 24.65 1.70
CA LEU A 22 -5.17 25.74 1.78
C LEU A 22 -5.51 26.88 0.80
N GLY A 23 -5.81 26.53 -0.45
CA GLY A 23 -6.19 27.49 -1.48
C GLY A 23 -7.48 28.24 -1.15
N MET A 24 -8.53 27.51 -0.71
CA MET A 24 -9.80 28.11 -0.30
C MET A 24 -9.63 29.08 0.87
N LEU A 25 -8.87 28.69 1.89
CA LEU A 25 -8.57 29.57 3.03
C LEU A 25 -7.81 30.83 2.58
N GLY A 26 -6.85 30.65 1.64
CA GLY A 26 -6.15 31.77 1.00
C GLY A 26 -7.11 32.76 0.32
N VAL A 27 -8.07 32.25 -0.46
CA VAL A 27 -9.10 33.08 -1.13
C VAL A 27 -9.97 33.82 -0.11
N LEU A 28 -10.39 33.19 0.96
CA LEU A 28 -11.18 33.84 2.02
C LEU A 28 -10.39 34.97 2.69
N LEU A 29 -9.08 34.77 2.89
CA LEU A 29 -8.21 35.78 3.51
C LEU A 29 -7.87 36.96 2.61
N LEU A 30 -8.12 36.89 1.27
CA LEU A 30 -7.86 38.02 0.36
C LEU A 30 -8.56 39.31 0.78
N ARG A 31 -9.73 39.23 1.44
CA ARG A 31 -10.48 40.39 1.88
C ARG A 31 -9.90 41.06 3.15
N CYS A 32 -9.35 40.25 4.06
CA CYS A 32 -8.92 40.72 5.37
C CYS A 32 -7.38 40.88 5.47
N LYS A 33 -6.64 39.97 4.82
CA LYS A 33 -5.17 39.91 4.82
C LYS A 33 -4.65 39.57 3.41
N PRO A 34 -4.71 40.51 2.45
CA PRO A 34 -4.50 40.21 1.03
C PRO A 34 -3.10 39.62 0.74
N GLY A 35 -2.05 40.07 1.45
CA GLY A 35 -0.70 39.50 1.30
C GLY A 35 -0.63 38.03 1.66
N LEU A 36 -1.18 37.64 2.82
CA LEU A 36 -1.22 36.26 3.26
C LEU A 36 -2.13 35.40 2.36
N GLY A 37 -3.31 35.93 1.99
CA GLY A 37 -4.23 35.24 1.07
C GLY A 37 -3.57 34.89 -0.27
N LYS A 38 -2.89 35.85 -0.90
CA LYS A 38 -2.12 35.64 -2.14
C LYS A 38 -1.03 34.58 -1.96
N ALA A 39 -0.27 34.65 -0.87
CA ALA A 39 0.79 33.67 -0.59
C ALA A 39 0.25 32.25 -0.42
N MET A 40 -0.89 32.07 0.29
CA MET A 40 -1.51 30.76 0.48
C MET A 40 -2.05 30.17 -0.84
N VAL A 41 -2.70 30.99 -1.68
CA VAL A 41 -3.17 30.55 -3.00
C VAL A 41 -1.98 30.14 -3.88
N ALA A 42 -0.93 30.97 -3.93
CA ALA A 42 0.27 30.67 -4.69
C ALA A 42 0.96 29.39 -4.20
N ALA A 43 1.05 29.19 -2.89
CA ALA A 43 1.62 27.99 -2.29
C ALA A 43 0.77 26.74 -2.62
N ALA A 44 -0.56 26.80 -2.54
CA ALA A 44 -1.45 25.72 -2.89
C ALA A 44 -1.27 25.27 -4.35
N LEU A 45 -1.22 26.23 -5.28
CA LEU A 45 -1.02 25.95 -6.71
C LEU A 45 0.40 25.40 -6.99
N ALA A 46 1.43 25.97 -6.38
CA ALA A 46 2.81 25.50 -6.54
C ALA A 46 2.98 24.07 -6.00
N LEU A 47 2.44 23.78 -4.82
CA LEU A 47 2.48 22.42 -4.24
C LEU A 47 1.67 21.43 -5.08
N LEU A 48 0.48 21.82 -5.56
CA LEU A 48 -0.31 20.98 -6.44
C LEU A 48 0.46 20.65 -7.72
N TYR A 49 1.10 21.64 -8.33
CA TYR A 49 1.95 21.44 -9.51
C TYR A 49 3.10 20.47 -9.20
N LEU A 50 3.89 20.76 -8.16
CA LEU A 50 5.07 19.96 -7.80
C LEU A 50 4.70 18.50 -7.48
N LEU A 51 3.63 18.28 -6.72
CA LEU A 51 3.20 16.94 -6.35
C LEU A 51 2.51 16.18 -7.50
N SER A 52 2.12 16.89 -8.56
CA SER A 52 1.50 16.29 -9.75
C SER A 52 2.50 15.98 -10.87
N ILE A 53 3.75 16.43 -10.79
CA ILE A 53 4.75 16.10 -11.81
C ILE A 53 5.43 14.75 -11.54
N PRO A 54 5.58 13.88 -12.57
CA PRO A 54 6.20 12.57 -12.43
C PRO A 54 7.58 12.61 -11.78
N LEU A 55 8.42 13.61 -12.11
CA LEU A 55 9.76 13.75 -11.55
C LEU A 55 9.77 13.77 -10.02
N VAL A 56 8.90 14.57 -9.41
CA VAL A 56 8.82 14.74 -7.94
C VAL A 56 8.13 13.52 -7.32
N ALA A 57 6.99 13.10 -7.86
CA ALA A 57 6.22 11.98 -7.34
C ALA A 57 7.05 10.68 -7.30
N ASP A 58 7.78 10.39 -8.38
CA ASP A 58 8.65 9.22 -8.46
C ASP A 58 9.86 9.34 -7.51
N ALA A 59 10.46 10.54 -7.39
CA ALA A 59 11.55 10.76 -6.45
C ALA A 59 11.10 10.52 -5.00
N LEU A 60 9.94 11.06 -4.61
CA LEU A 60 9.37 10.85 -3.27
C LEU A 60 9.12 9.38 -2.99
N LEU A 61 8.41 8.69 -3.89
CA LEU A 61 8.02 7.29 -3.65
C LEU A 61 9.23 6.36 -3.57
N ARG A 62 10.25 6.58 -4.40
CA ARG A 62 11.52 5.84 -4.36
C ARG A 62 12.27 5.91 -3.04
N THR A 63 12.08 6.97 -2.26
CA THR A 63 12.72 7.06 -0.93
C THR A 63 12.21 6.01 0.06
N LEU A 64 11.01 5.46 -0.19
CA LEU A 64 10.42 4.40 0.61
C LEU A 64 10.75 3.00 0.07
N GLU A 65 11.18 2.88 -1.18
CA GLU A 65 11.35 1.59 -1.83
C GLU A 65 12.68 0.94 -1.42
N PRO A 66 12.66 -0.31 -0.93
CA PRO A 66 13.89 -1.06 -0.72
C PRO A 66 14.57 -1.34 -2.05
N ALA A 67 15.87 -1.56 -2.03
CA ALA A 67 16.60 -1.96 -3.23
C ALA A 67 15.99 -3.23 -3.85
N PRO A 68 15.74 -3.25 -5.18
CA PRO A 68 15.22 -4.45 -5.84
C PRO A 68 16.17 -5.63 -5.61
N ARG A 69 15.63 -6.74 -5.15
CA ARG A 69 16.38 -7.97 -5.01
C ARG A 69 16.28 -8.76 -6.31
N HIS A 70 17.39 -8.95 -7.00
CA HIS A 70 17.46 -9.76 -8.22
C HIS A 70 17.66 -11.26 -7.94
N ASN A 71 17.92 -11.64 -6.69
CA ASN A 71 18.24 -13.02 -6.32
C ASN A 71 17.03 -13.71 -5.69
N SER A 72 17.04 -15.05 -5.80
CA SER A 72 16.08 -15.96 -5.17
C SER A 72 15.84 -15.61 -3.70
N LEU A 73 14.65 -15.92 -3.21
CA LEU A 73 14.31 -15.85 -1.78
C LEU A 73 15.41 -16.54 -0.95
N ASP A 74 15.63 -16.01 0.25
CA ASP A 74 16.51 -16.67 1.23
C ASP A 74 16.13 -18.15 1.35
N LYS A 75 17.12 -19.02 1.28
CA LYS A 75 16.94 -20.49 1.32
C LYS A 75 16.18 -20.95 2.57
N GLU A 76 16.29 -20.21 3.67
CA GLU A 76 15.58 -20.50 4.92
C GLU A 76 14.15 -20.01 4.95
N THR A 77 13.69 -19.26 3.95
CA THR A 77 12.29 -18.84 3.82
C THR A 77 11.39 -20.06 3.66
N ARG A 78 10.35 -20.20 4.49
CA ARG A 78 9.48 -21.38 4.56
C ARG A 78 8.07 -21.15 4.01
N ALA A 79 7.62 -19.90 3.95
CA ALA A 79 6.31 -19.54 3.40
C ALA A 79 6.35 -18.17 2.72
N ILE A 80 5.38 -17.93 1.84
CA ILE A 80 5.08 -16.64 1.23
C ILE A 80 3.86 -16.08 1.94
N VAL A 81 3.96 -14.83 2.42
CA VAL A 81 2.82 -14.11 3.00
C VAL A 81 2.50 -12.95 2.08
N VAL A 82 1.28 -12.94 1.53
CA VAL A 82 0.80 -11.87 0.64
C VAL A 82 -0.24 -11.01 1.33
N LEU A 83 0.01 -9.68 1.36
CA LEU A 83 -0.88 -8.70 1.98
C LEU A 83 -1.95 -8.23 1.00
N GLY A 84 -3.17 -8.06 1.49
CA GLY A 84 -4.22 -7.34 0.79
C GLY A 84 -3.84 -5.87 0.50
N GLY A 85 -4.42 -5.30 -0.52
CA GLY A 85 -4.15 -3.93 -1.00
C GLY A 85 -5.39 -3.22 -1.55
N GLY A 86 -6.56 -3.73 -1.22
CA GLY A 86 -7.87 -3.19 -1.58
C GLY A 86 -8.71 -4.15 -2.40
N THR A 87 -10.01 -3.92 -2.32
CA THR A 87 -11.07 -4.69 -2.99
C THR A 87 -11.66 -3.88 -4.16
N TYR A 88 -12.00 -4.55 -5.24
CA TYR A 88 -12.89 -4.06 -6.27
C TYR A 88 -14.31 -4.52 -5.93
N TYR A 89 -15.06 -3.61 -5.33
CA TYR A 89 -16.41 -3.88 -4.84
C TYR A 89 -17.43 -3.96 -5.95
N ASN A 90 -18.37 -4.91 -5.80
CA ASN A 90 -19.50 -5.09 -6.71
C ASN A 90 -19.08 -5.13 -8.19
N ALA A 91 -17.97 -5.80 -8.49
CA ALA A 91 -17.46 -5.95 -9.85
C ALA A 91 -18.47 -6.72 -10.71
N PRO A 92 -19.14 -6.09 -11.68
CA PRO A 92 -20.25 -6.72 -12.40
C PRO A 92 -19.79 -7.89 -13.27
N GLU A 93 -18.58 -7.82 -13.81
CA GLU A 93 -17.96 -8.87 -14.64
C GLU A 93 -17.52 -10.10 -13.84
N TYR A 94 -17.38 -9.96 -12.52
CA TYR A 94 -17.03 -11.05 -11.60
C TYR A 94 -18.19 -11.49 -10.70
N HIS A 95 -19.36 -10.88 -10.88
CA HIS A 95 -20.58 -11.15 -10.11
C HIS A 95 -20.43 -10.95 -8.60
N GLY A 96 -19.58 -9.99 -8.18
CA GLY A 96 -19.35 -9.70 -6.77
C GLY A 96 -17.99 -9.05 -6.52
N ASP A 97 -17.54 -9.09 -5.27
CA ASP A 97 -16.28 -8.51 -4.86
C ASP A 97 -15.10 -9.35 -5.33
N THR A 98 -14.07 -8.68 -5.80
CA THR A 98 -12.80 -9.30 -6.18
C THR A 98 -11.62 -8.44 -5.78
N VAL A 99 -10.40 -8.91 -6.03
CA VAL A 99 -9.17 -8.18 -5.70
C VAL A 99 -9.10 -6.85 -6.44
N GLY A 100 -8.84 -5.78 -5.71
CA GLY A 100 -8.53 -4.49 -6.31
C GLY A 100 -7.15 -4.49 -6.98
N ARG A 101 -6.85 -3.39 -7.70
CA ARG A 101 -5.61 -3.28 -8.49
C ARG A 101 -4.35 -3.66 -7.71
N PHE A 102 -4.15 -3.09 -6.52
CA PHE A 102 -2.94 -3.37 -5.74
C PHE A 102 -2.90 -4.80 -5.20
N SER A 103 -4.04 -5.36 -4.81
CA SER A 103 -4.13 -6.76 -4.40
C SER A 103 -3.79 -7.69 -5.57
N LEU A 104 -4.28 -7.41 -6.78
CA LEU A 104 -3.99 -8.21 -7.97
C LEU A 104 -2.49 -8.19 -8.34
N GLU A 105 -1.83 -7.03 -8.27
CA GLU A 105 -0.39 -6.91 -8.52
C GLU A 105 0.42 -7.75 -7.52
N ARG A 106 0.04 -7.78 -6.24
CA ARG A 106 0.66 -8.60 -5.19
C ARG A 106 0.40 -10.08 -5.38
N VAL A 107 -0.84 -10.45 -5.66
CA VAL A 107 -1.27 -11.83 -5.95
C VAL A 107 -0.50 -12.42 -7.13
N ARG A 108 -0.40 -11.67 -8.23
CA ARG A 108 0.39 -12.08 -9.41
C ARG A 108 1.85 -12.36 -9.04
N TYR A 109 2.47 -11.50 -8.23
CA TYR A 109 3.85 -11.69 -7.81
C TYR A 109 4.01 -12.86 -6.83
N ALA A 110 3.08 -13.05 -5.91
CA ALA A 110 3.06 -14.19 -5.00
C ALA A 110 2.89 -15.52 -5.76
N ALA A 111 2.03 -15.54 -6.79
CA ALA A 111 1.87 -16.70 -7.67
C ALA A 111 3.17 -17.04 -8.41
N TRP A 112 3.84 -16.03 -8.98
CA TRP A 112 5.14 -16.20 -9.64
C TRP A 112 6.19 -16.76 -8.66
N LEU A 113 6.29 -16.22 -7.45
CA LEU A 113 7.22 -16.70 -6.42
C LEU A 113 6.92 -18.15 -6.02
N HIS A 114 5.66 -18.50 -5.86
CA HIS A 114 5.25 -19.88 -5.57
C HIS A 114 5.69 -20.84 -6.69
N GLN A 115 5.44 -20.49 -7.94
CA GLN A 115 5.84 -21.30 -9.10
C GLN A 115 7.36 -21.49 -9.21
N GLN A 116 8.16 -20.48 -8.79
CA GLN A 116 9.61 -20.58 -8.79
C GLN A 116 10.19 -21.36 -7.61
N THR A 117 9.49 -21.39 -6.48
CA THR A 117 10.08 -21.86 -5.20
C THR A 117 9.34 -23.03 -4.56
N GLY A 118 8.12 -23.33 -5.00
CA GLY A 118 7.23 -24.32 -4.36
C GLY A 118 6.78 -23.96 -2.95
N LYS A 119 7.08 -22.74 -2.44
CA LYS A 119 6.76 -22.36 -1.07
C LYS A 119 5.26 -22.09 -0.90
N PRO A 120 4.63 -22.60 0.18
CA PRO A 120 3.21 -22.40 0.41
C PRO A 120 2.87 -20.93 0.68
N ILE A 121 1.64 -20.53 0.31
CA ILE A 121 1.14 -19.17 0.45
C ILE A 121 0.17 -19.05 1.62
N LEU A 122 0.35 -17.99 2.42
CA LEU A 122 -0.64 -17.41 3.31
C LEU A 122 -1.13 -16.09 2.72
N ALA A 123 -2.44 -15.96 2.48
CA ALA A 123 -3.07 -14.69 2.13
C ALA A 123 -3.65 -14.03 3.38
N THR A 124 -3.33 -12.74 3.62
CA THR A 124 -3.78 -11.98 4.79
C THR A 124 -4.43 -10.67 4.40
N GLY A 125 -5.60 -10.40 4.96
CA GLY A 125 -6.39 -9.20 4.73
C GLY A 125 -7.85 -9.45 5.10
N GLY A 126 -8.38 -8.68 6.05
CA GLY A 126 -9.75 -8.77 6.50
C GLY A 126 -10.72 -7.93 5.68
N ASP A 127 -11.83 -7.59 6.30
CA ASP A 127 -12.87 -6.69 5.78
C ASP A 127 -13.10 -5.55 6.79
N PRO A 128 -12.20 -4.54 6.82
CA PRO A 128 -12.30 -3.45 7.81
C PRO A 128 -13.53 -2.56 7.63
N ALA A 129 -14.18 -2.60 6.48
CA ALA A 129 -15.37 -1.82 6.14
C ALA A 129 -16.68 -2.59 6.32
N ASP A 130 -16.59 -3.88 6.68
CA ASP A 130 -17.73 -4.77 6.95
C ASP A 130 -18.69 -4.92 5.73
N HIS A 131 -18.10 -5.07 4.53
CA HIS A 131 -18.84 -5.30 3.28
C HIS A 131 -19.15 -6.79 3.02
N GLY A 132 -18.71 -7.69 3.91
CA GLY A 132 -19.05 -9.11 3.88
C GLY A 132 -18.07 -10.00 3.13
N SER A 133 -16.97 -9.46 2.57
CA SER A 133 -15.96 -10.23 1.86
C SER A 133 -14.54 -9.80 2.21
N ALA A 134 -13.82 -10.65 2.95
CA ALA A 134 -12.44 -10.40 3.33
C ALA A 134 -11.49 -10.45 2.13
N GLU A 135 -10.51 -9.52 2.07
CA GLU A 135 -9.52 -9.49 0.98
C GLU A 135 -8.76 -10.80 0.81
N ALA A 136 -8.42 -11.47 1.92
CA ALA A 136 -7.71 -12.75 1.87
C ALA A 136 -8.51 -13.85 1.16
N ALA A 137 -9.84 -13.87 1.30
CA ALA A 137 -10.71 -14.79 0.61
C ALA A 137 -10.75 -14.50 -0.91
N GLN A 138 -10.82 -13.24 -1.29
CA GLN A 138 -10.76 -12.79 -2.69
C GLN A 138 -9.39 -13.14 -3.31
N MET A 139 -8.28 -12.86 -2.61
CA MET A 139 -6.93 -13.21 -3.06
C MET A 139 -6.77 -14.72 -3.25
N LYS A 140 -7.30 -15.53 -2.32
CA LYS A 140 -7.32 -16.98 -2.46
C LYS A 140 -8.06 -17.41 -3.72
N ALA A 141 -9.26 -16.87 -3.96
CA ALA A 141 -10.06 -17.21 -5.13
C ALA A 141 -9.30 -16.93 -6.44
N VAL A 142 -8.64 -15.78 -6.55
CA VAL A 142 -7.85 -15.42 -7.73
C VAL A 142 -6.60 -16.31 -7.87
N LEU A 143 -5.85 -16.55 -6.77
CA LEU A 143 -4.68 -17.44 -6.81
C LEU A 143 -5.04 -18.85 -7.30
N GLU A 144 -6.13 -19.41 -6.79
CA GLU A 144 -6.53 -20.79 -7.10
C GLU A 144 -7.20 -20.92 -8.48
N ARG A 145 -8.07 -19.97 -8.85
CA ARG A 145 -8.87 -20.09 -10.09
C ARG A 145 -8.15 -19.55 -11.32
N GLU A 146 -7.42 -18.43 -11.17
CA GLU A 146 -6.80 -17.74 -12.33
C GLU A 146 -5.33 -18.10 -12.48
N PHE A 147 -4.59 -18.22 -11.36
CA PHE A 147 -3.16 -18.57 -11.38
C PHE A 147 -2.86 -20.05 -11.17
N THR A 148 -3.85 -20.86 -10.81
CA THR A 148 -3.72 -22.30 -10.50
C THR A 148 -2.68 -22.56 -9.39
N VAL A 149 -2.65 -21.67 -8.39
CA VAL A 149 -1.73 -21.72 -7.25
C VAL A 149 -2.52 -21.96 -5.96
N PRO A 150 -2.26 -23.06 -5.23
CA PRO A 150 -2.99 -23.37 -4.01
C PRO A 150 -2.59 -22.41 -2.88
N VAL A 151 -3.58 -21.95 -2.11
CA VAL A 151 -3.39 -21.14 -0.91
C VAL A 151 -3.55 -22.02 0.31
N LYS A 152 -2.47 -22.21 1.07
CA LYS A 152 -2.48 -23.12 2.23
C LYS A 152 -3.18 -22.51 3.44
N TRP A 153 -3.01 -21.22 3.69
CA TRP A 153 -3.61 -20.51 4.82
C TRP A 153 -4.22 -19.19 4.41
N ILE A 154 -5.29 -18.81 5.08
CA ILE A 154 -5.89 -17.48 4.95
C ILE A 154 -6.07 -16.84 6.33
N GLU A 155 -5.90 -15.54 6.39
CA GLU A 155 -6.16 -14.69 7.55
C GLU A 155 -7.16 -13.62 7.11
N THR A 156 -8.36 -13.59 7.72
CA THR A 156 -9.52 -12.85 7.20
C THR A 156 -10.08 -11.81 8.17
N VAL A 157 -9.45 -11.61 9.34
CA VAL A 157 -10.02 -10.76 10.39
C VAL A 157 -9.26 -9.45 10.63
N ALA A 158 -8.05 -9.33 10.09
CA ALA A 158 -7.21 -8.16 10.28
C ALA A 158 -7.83 -6.89 9.69
N ARG A 159 -7.75 -5.78 10.42
CA ARG A 159 -8.26 -4.46 10.03
C ARG A 159 -7.15 -3.48 9.63
N ASN A 160 -5.90 -3.84 9.86
CA ASN A 160 -4.73 -3.00 9.61
C ASN A 160 -3.46 -3.87 9.48
N THR A 161 -2.35 -3.23 9.10
CA THR A 161 -1.08 -3.94 8.84
C THR A 161 -0.52 -4.63 10.08
N ARG A 162 -0.68 -4.06 11.28
CA ARG A 162 -0.26 -4.68 12.54
C ARG A 162 -1.03 -5.97 12.81
N GLU A 163 -2.34 -5.93 12.68
CA GLU A 163 -3.19 -7.12 12.86
C GLU A 163 -2.88 -8.20 11.81
N ASN A 164 -2.66 -7.81 10.53
CA ASN A 164 -2.18 -8.75 9.52
C ASN A 164 -0.91 -9.47 9.98
N ALA A 165 0.05 -8.76 10.56
CA ALA A 165 1.32 -9.32 11.02
C ALA A 165 1.13 -10.32 12.17
N TYR A 166 0.45 -9.88 13.24
CA TYR A 166 0.26 -10.72 14.44
C TYR A 166 -0.63 -11.93 14.17
N ASN A 167 -1.71 -11.78 13.40
CA ASN A 167 -2.60 -12.88 13.06
C ASN A 167 -1.90 -13.89 12.13
N SER A 168 -1.14 -13.41 11.15
CA SER A 168 -0.32 -14.27 10.29
C SER A 168 0.72 -15.05 11.11
N PHE A 169 1.35 -14.38 12.09
CA PHE A 169 2.31 -15.03 12.97
C PHE A 169 1.67 -16.14 13.81
N ALA A 170 0.50 -15.86 14.39
CA ALA A 170 -0.25 -16.85 15.18
C ALA A 170 -0.63 -18.09 14.37
N ILE A 171 -0.90 -17.94 13.05
CA ILE A 171 -1.18 -19.05 12.14
C ILE A 171 0.10 -19.84 11.85
N LEU A 172 1.16 -19.17 11.39
CA LEU A 172 2.37 -19.82 10.90
C LEU A 172 3.26 -20.38 12.01
N GLN A 173 3.22 -19.80 13.21
CA GLN A 173 3.94 -20.30 14.38
C GLN A 173 3.50 -21.71 14.77
N LYS A 174 2.24 -22.07 14.60
CA LYS A 174 1.71 -23.42 14.87
C LYS A 174 2.37 -24.48 13.97
N GLU A 175 2.89 -24.06 12.82
CA GLU A 175 3.62 -24.93 11.88
C GLU A 175 5.15 -24.78 12.00
N GLY A 176 5.64 -24.08 13.04
CA GLY A 176 7.06 -23.81 13.25
C GLY A 176 7.69 -22.88 12.18
N ILE A 177 6.87 -22.05 11.51
CA ILE A 177 7.32 -21.17 10.44
C ILE A 177 7.50 -19.76 10.99
N GLY A 178 8.76 -19.36 11.18
CA GLY A 178 9.14 -18.02 11.63
C GLY A 178 9.85 -17.18 10.55
N ARG A 179 10.24 -17.76 9.41
CA ARG A 179 10.89 -17.03 8.31
C ARG A 179 10.04 -17.06 7.04
N ILE A 180 9.67 -15.87 6.55
CA ILE A 180 8.72 -15.68 5.45
C ILE A 180 9.27 -14.77 4.36
N ALA A 181 8.75 -14.96 3.13
CA ALA A 181 8.79 -13.94 2.10
C ALA A 181 7.54 -13.06 2.23
N LEU A 182 7.73 -11.78 2.51
CA LEU A 182 6.63 -10.83 2.65
C LEU A 182 6.36 -10.14 1.31
N VAL A 183 5.18 -10.39 0.73
CA VAL A 183 4.78 -9.81 -0.56
C VAL A 183 3.87 -8.60 -0.33
N THR A 184 4.35 -7.44 -0.73
CA THR A 184 3.58 -6.19 -0.79
C THR A 184 4.24 -5.22 -1.77
N HIS A 185 3.65 -4.04 -1.99
CA HIS A 185 4.27 -3.01 -2.82
C HIS A 185 5.55 -2.46 -2.21
N ALA A 186 6.49 -2.06 -3.06
CA ALA A 186 7.80 -1.56 -2.63
C ALA A 186 7.67 -0.35 -1.70
N TRP A 187 6.78 0.60 -2.00
CA TRP A 187 6.53 1.77 -1.17
C TRP A 187 5.88 1.44 0.19
N HIS A 188 5.17 0.33 0.31
CA HIS A 188 4.55 -0.14 1.55
C HIS A 188 5.48 -1.05 2.38
N MET A 189 6.51 -1.62 1.76
CA MET A 189 7.40 -2.61 2.38
C MET A 189 8.03 -2.13 3.69
N PRO A 190 8.53 -0.88 3.83
CA PRO A 190 9.15 -0.44 5.08
C PRO A 190 8.21 -0.54 6.28
N ARG A 191 6.95 -0.12 6.12
CA ARG A 191 5.94 -0.18 7.18
C ARG A 191 5.51 -1.61 7.46
N ALA A 192 5.24 -2.40 6.43
CA ALA A 192 4.82 -3.78 6.58
C ALA A 192 5.93 -4.64 7.21
N ALA A 193 7.18 -4.52 6.74
CA ALA A 193 8.30 -5.28 7.27
C ALA A 193 8.47 -5.05 8.78
N ARG A 194 8.44 -3.79 9.22
CA ARG A 194 8.55 -3.46 10.64
C ARG A 194 7.49 -4.15 11.49
N GLU A 195 6.22 -4.11 11.09
CA GLU A 195 5.12 -4.73 11.86
C GLU A 195 5.26 -6.26 11.89
N PHE A 196 5.68 -6.87 10.79
CA PHE A 196 5.90 -8.32 10.73
C PHE A 196 7.13 -8.76 11.54
N GLU A 197 8.21 -7.96 11.58
CA GLU A 197 9.36 -8.21 12.43
C GLU A 197 9.00 -8.08 13.92
N GLN A 198 8.20 -7.09 14.29
CA GLN A 198 7.67 -6.92 15.65
C GLN A 198 6.75 -8.07 16.07
N ALA A 199 5.99 -8.65 15.13
CA ALA A 199 5.19 -9.84 15.40
C ALA A 199 6.03 -11.12 15.63
N GLY A 200 7.33 -11.11 15.31
CA GLY A 200 8.26 -12.22 15.54
C GLY A 200 8.79 -12.91 14.28
N PHE A 201 8.44 -12.43 13.07
CA PHE A 201 8.95 -12.99 11.84
C PHE A 201 10.38 -12.52 11.52
N LYS A 202 11.15 -13.40 10.87
CA LYS A 202 12.31 -13.02 10.07
C LYS A 202 11.87 -12.87 8.62
N ILE A 203 12.08 -11.69 8.03
CA ILE A 203 11.49 -11.32 6.74
C ILE A 203 12.52 -11.37 5.63
N SER A 204 12.15 -12.00 4.53
CA SER A 204 12.75 -11.83 3.21
C SER A 204 11.82 -10.89 2.41
N PRO A 205 12.14 -9.59 2.25
CA PRO A 205 11.27 -8.68 1.52
C PRO A 205 11.11 -9.12 0.07
N ALA A 206 9.87 -9.35 -0.34
CA ALA A 206 9.48 -9.68 -1.72
C ALA A 206 8.58 -8.56 -2.25
N ALA A 207 9.19 -7.41 -2.51
CA ALA A 207 8.48 -6.22 -2.94
C ALA A 207 8.13 -6.27 -4.43
N THR A 208 6.94 -5.76 -4.78
CA THR A 208 6.48 -5.59 -6.16
C THR A 208 6.08 -4.13 -6.41
N GLY A 209 5.73 -3.79 -7.65
CA GLY A 209 5.24 -2.45 -7.98
C GLY A 209 6.24 -1.33 -7.73
N TYR A 210 7.52 -1.57 -8.04
CA TYR A 210 8.56 -0.54 -7.96
C TYR A 210 8.29 0.62 -8.90
N THR A 211 8.68 1.81 -8.48
CA THR A 211 8.62 3.01 -9.32
C THR A 211 9.67 2.93 -10.42
N THR A 212 9.25 2.56 -11.61
CA THR A 212 10.08 2.53 -12.81
C THR A 212 9.85 3.77 -13.65
N ARG A 213 10.92 4.37 -14.18
CA ARG A 213 10.83 5.54 -15.04
C ARG A 213 10.95 5.11 -16.49
N HIS A 214 9.88 5.32 -17.28
CA HIS A 214 9.87 5.02 -18.71
C HIS A 214 10.32 6.22 -19.58
N ARG A 215 10.27 7.42 -19.02
CA ARG A 215 10.59 8.67 -19.72
C ARG A 215 11.61 9.47 -18.95
N THR A 216 12.54 10.07 -19.67
CA THR A 216 13.56 10.99 -19.18
C THR A 216 13.50 12.33 -19.92
N ASP A 217 12.46 12.52 -20.74
CA ASP A 217 12.19 13.72 -21.53
C ASP A 217 11.41 14.78 -20.72
N ILE A 218 11.12 15.91 -21.35
CA ILE A 218 10.44 17.06 -20.71
C ILE A 218 9.03 16.70 -20.15
N PHE A 219 8.43 15.64 -20.64
CA PHE A 219 7.11 15.19 -20.17
C PHE A 219 7.08 14.77 -18.70
N VAL A 220 8.25 14.50 -18.10
CA VAL A 220 8.33 14.24 -16.65
C VAL A 220 8.00 15.47 -15.80
N LEU A 221 7.96 16.67 -16.40
CA LEU A 221 7.59 17.94 -15.76
C LEU A 221 6.11 18.30 -16.00
N ILE A 222 5.38 17.55 -16.82
CA ILE A 222 3.96 17.79 -17.07
C ILE A 222 3.12 17.12 -15.98
N PRO A 223 2.24 17.89 -15.31
CA PRO A 223 1.35 17.34 -14.27
C PRO A 223 0.45 16.23 -14.78
N THR A 224 0.32 15.17 -13.96
CA THR A 224 -0.58 14.04 -14.23
C THR A 224 -1.32 13.61 -12.97
N ALA A 225 -2.56 13.12 -13.12
CA ALA A 225 -3.31 12.56 -12.00
C ALA A 225 -2.61 11.34 -11.37
N ALA A 226 -1.93 10.52 -12.18
CA ALA A 226 -1.17 9.37 -11.71
C ALA A 226 0.03 9.78 -10.84
N ALA A 227 0.70 10.88 -11.15
CA ALA A 227 1.80 11.40 -10.32
C ALA A 227 1.26 11.93 -8.98
N LEU A 228 0.15 12.67 -9.00
CA LEU A 228 -0.49 13.14 -7.77
C LEU A 228 -0.92 11.97 -6.87
N GLN A 229 -1.45 10.89 -7.45
CA GLN A 229 -1.78 9.66 -6.71
C GLN A 229 -0.53 9.05 -6.06
N ARG A 230 0.61 8.97 -6.76
CA ARG A 230 1.87 8.47 -6.19
C ARG A 230 2.38 9.36 -5.05
N SER A 231 2.29 10.68 -5.19
CA SER A 231 2.61 11.61 -4.09
C SER A 231 1.69 11.40 -2.89
N SER A 232 0.40 11.18 -3.11
CA SER A 232 -0.55 10.87 -2.03
C SER A 232 -0.20 9.55 -1.32
N LEU A 233 0.18 8.50 -2.05
CA LEU A 233 0.66 7.24 -1.48
C LEU A 233 1.91 7.45 -0.60
N PHE A 234 2.87 8.27 -1.05
CA PHE A 234 4.05 8.62 -0.25
C PHE A 234 3.66 9.23 1.10
N PHE A 235 2.81 10.27 1.09
CA PHE A 235 2.38 10.90 2.35
C PHE A 235 1.56 9.96 3.22
N HIS A 236 0.74 9.12 2.63
CA HIS A 236 -0.01 8.09 3.36
C HIS A 236 0.93 7.15 4.13
N GLU A 237 1.99 6.68 3.49
CA GLU A 237 2.97 5.81 4.16
C GLU A 237 3.78 6.53 5.24
N ILE A 238 4.22 7.78 4.99
CA ILE A 238 4.94 8.58 6.00
C ILE A 238 4.06 8.80 7.24
N ILE A 239 2.79 9.16 7.05
CA ILE A 239 1.83 9.31 8.16
C ILE A 239 1.63 7.98 8.87
N GLY A 240 1.47 6.88 8.13
CA GLY A 240 1.33 5.54 8.68
C GLY A 240 2.54 5.11 9.51
N ILE A 241 3.75 5.32 9.01
CA ILE A 241 5.00 5.05 9.74
C ILE A 241 5.05 5.88 11.02
N GLY A 242 4.78 7.19 10.95
CA GLY A 242 4.76 8.08 12.10
C GLY A 242 3.73 7.65 13.15
N TRP A 243 2.54 7.27 12.72
CA TRP A 243 1.49 6.77 13.61
C TRP A 243 1.91 5.52 14.39
N TYR A 244 2.50 4.54 13.71
CA TYR A 244 2.98 3.32 14.38
C TYR A 244 4.17 3.59 15.32
N TRP A 245 4.98 4.61 15.05
CA TRP A 245 6.02 5.05 15.99
C TRP A 245 5.46 5.62 17.29
N LEU A 246 4.35 6.34 17.21
CA LEU A 246 3.70 6.98 18.38
C LEU A 246 2.85 5.99 19.20
N THR A 247 2.47 4.84 18.64
CA THR A 247 1.55 3.86 19.26
C THR A 247 2.19 2.51 19.57
N SER A 248 3.52 2.40 19.37
CA SER A 248 4.30 1.18 19.70
C SER A 248 4.85 1.19 21.11
#